data_e8db645e8da203d5205fcd650676a500
#
_entry.id   e8db645e8da203d5205fcd650676a500
#
_cell.length_a   1.000
_cell.length_b   1.000
_cell.length_c   1.000
_cell.angle_alpha   90.00
_cell.angle_beta   90.00
_cell.angle_gamma   90.00
#
_symmetry.space_group_name_H-M   'P 1'
#
loop_
_entity.id
_entity.type
_entity.pdbx_description
1 polymer ?
#
loop_
_entity_poly.entity_id
_entity_poly.type
_entity_poly.pdbx_seq_one_letter_code
_entity_poly.pdbx_strand_id
1 'polypeptide(L)'
;MNLSPRLAAIARMIPQGAALADIGSDHAYLPIHMIRNEAVASAIASDISGHCIARARANARRAGVEDRISFRLADGLNGIRPDECDTVVIAGMGGESAAAILADCPWAAEKRLILQPATRADFLRRWLYRHGCRITDETVVRDAGRLYAVFAACRGEPPAGEVYEYASPVLLAKAGDPEVRAYLLRTADLLAREVGRDHGDVIAALRRAAG
;
A
#
# COMPACT_ATOMS: atom_id res chain seq x y z
N MET A 1 -7.76 -19.19 6.70
CA MET A 1 -7.73 -18.53 5.37
C MET A 1 -6.32 -18.05 5.13
N ASN A 2 -5.68 -18.49 4.05
CA ASN A 2 -4.34 -18.02 3.72
C ASN A 2 -4.44 -16.73 2.90
N LEU A 3 -3.69 -15.69 3.29
CA LEU A 3 -3.57 -14.48 2.50
C LEU A 3 -2.70 -14.74 1.26
N SER A 4 -2.97 -14.00 0.17
CA SER A 4 -2.04 -13.93 -0.95
C SER A 4 -0.71 -13.32 -0.52
N PRO A 5 0.41 -13.53 -1.26
CA PRO A 5 1.70 -12.91 -0.93
C PRO A 5 1.61 -11.39 -0.71
N ARG A 6 0.82 -10.68 -1.52
CA ARG A 6 0.61 -9.23 -1.37
C ARG A 6 -0.08 -8.89 -0.04
N LEU A 7 -1.21 -9.53 0.24
CA LEU A 7 -1.94 -9.29 1.48
C LEU A 7 -1.13 -9.69 2.72
N ALA A 8 -0.34 -10.76 2.63
CA ALA A 8 0.57 -11.17 3.70
C ALA A 8 1.68 -10.14 3.97
N ALA A 9 2.21 -9.49 2.92
CA ALA A 9 3.19 -8.41 3.07
C ALA A 9 2.55 -7.17 3.71
N ILE A 10 1.34 -6.81 3.30
CA ILE A 10 0.56 -5.71 3.91
C ILE A 10 0.32 -6.00 5.39
N ALA A 11 -0.17 -7.20 5.72
CA ALA A 11 -0.46 -7.61 7.10
C ALA A 11 0.76 -7.48 8.04
N ARG A 12 1.97 -7.80 7.54
CA ARG A 12 3.23 -7.65 8.31
C ARG A 12 3.61 -6.21 8.61
N MET A 13 3.16 -5.24 7.81
CA MET A 13 3.44 -3.80 8.00
C MET A 13 2.44 -3.11 8.92
N ILE A 14 1.28 -3.73 9.19
CA ILE A 14 0.27 -3.21 10.11
C ILE A 14 0.74 -3.41 11.55
N PRO A 15 0.78 -2.35 12.38
CA PRO A 15 1.17 -2.47 13.77
C PRO A 15 0.22 -3.36 14.57
N GLN A 16 0.78 -4.07 15.55
CA GLN A 16 -0.03 -4.81 16.53
C GLN A 16 -0.93 -3.84 17.31
N GLY A 17 -2.20 -4.18 17.46
CA GLY A 17 -3.18 -3.39 18.19
C GLY A 17 -3.73 -2.17 17.42
N ALA A 18 -3.39 -2.00 16.15
CA ALA A 18 -3.86 -0.87 15.34
C ALA A 18 -5.39 -0.81 15.23
N ALA A 19 -5.93 0.39 15.07
CA ALA A 19 -7.28 0.65 14.55
C ALA A 19 -7.20 0.76 13.03
N LEU A 20 -7.58 -0.30 12.32
CA LEU A 20 -7.37 -0.48 10.89
C LEU A 20 -8.53 0.07 10.06
N ALA A 21 -8.24 0.83 8.99
CA ALA A 21 -9.17 1.12 7.90
C ALA A 21 -8.62 0.54 6.58
N ASP A 22 -9.33 -0.43 5.99
CA ASP A 22 -9.00 -1.07 4.72
C ASP A 22 -9.93 -0.53 3.62
N ILE A 23 -9.35 0.21 2.67
CA ILE A 23 -10.06 0.97 1.65
C ILE A 23 -10.04 0.23 0.31
N GLY A 24 -11.23 0.02 -0.29
CA GLY A 24 -11.40 -0.88 -1.42
C GLY A 24 -11.22 -2.34 -0.99
N SER A 25 -11.83 -2.68 0.14
CA SER A 25 -11.60 -3.94 0.84
C SER A 25 -12.11 -5.17 0.10
N ASP A 26 -13.01 -5.00 -0.89
CA ASP A 26 -13.64 -6.04 -1.72
C ASP A 26 -14.16 -7.20 -0.86
N HIS A 27 -13.37 -8.25 -0.69
CA HIS A 27 -13.73 -9.46 0.07
C HIS A 27 -13.46 -9.37 1.58
N ALA A 28 -12.86 -8.29 2.08
CA ALA A 28 -12.39 -8.08 3.45
C ALA A 28 -11.43 -9.16 3.97
N TYR A 29 -10.63 -9.78 3.09
CA TYR A 29 -9.71 -10.85 3.52
C TYR A 29 -8.66 -10.34 4.51
N LEU A 30 -8.15 -9.12 4.32
CA LEU A 30 -7.17 -8.52 5.21
C LEU A 30 -7.78 -8.19 6.59
N PRO A 31 -8.88 -7.42 6.71
CA PRO A 31 -9.54 -7.16 7.99
C PRO A 31 -9.91 -8.43 8.75
N ILE A 32 -10.49 -9.42 8.06
CA ILE A 32 -10.86 -10.72 8.65
C ILE A 32 -9.62 -11.42 9.22
N HIS A 33 -8.52 -11.47 8.47
CA HIS A 33 -7.29 -12.10 8.91
C HIS A 33 -6.72 -11.39 10.16
N MET A 34 -6.66 -10.07 10.14
CA MET A 34 -6.09 -9.26 11.22
C MET A 34 -6.92 -9.40 12.52
N ILE A 35 -8.24 -9.35 12.42
CA ILE A 35 -9.15 -9.52 13.55
C ILE A 35 -9.10 -10.95 14.13
N ARG A 36 -9.09 -11.98 13.27
CA ARG A 36 -9.02 -13.39 13.72
C ARG A 36 -7.74 -13.72 14.48
N ASN A 37 -6.63 -13.10 14.09
CA ASN A 37 -5.33 -13.31 14.74
C ASN A 37 -5.07 -12.30 15.88
N GLU A 38 -6.08 -11.54 16.29
CA GLU A 38 -5.98 -10.53 17.35
C GLU A 38 -4.82 -9.54 17.11
N ALA A 39 -4.50 -9.30 15.82
CA ALA A 39 -3.40 -8.43 15.43
C ALA A 39 -3.80 -6.95 15.42
N VAL A 40 -5.11 -6.64 15.33
CA VAL A 40 -5.65 -5.28 15.38
C VAL A 40 -6.75 -5.16 16.41
N ALA A 41 -6.90 -3.98 17.02
CA ALA A 41 -7.93 -3.69 18.01
C ALA A 41 -9.33 -3.60 17.38
N SER A 42 -9.41 -2.97 16.21
CA SER A 42 -10.64 -2.78 15.42
C SER A 42 -10.33 -2.76 13.93
N ALA A 43 -11.34 -3.01 13.10
CA ALA A 43 -11.20 -2.93 11.66
C ALA A 43 -12.43 -2.31 11.00
N ILE A 44 -12.19 -1.44 10.02
CA ILE A 44 -13.18 -0.92 9.09
C ILE A 44 -12.85 -1.51 7.72
N ALA A 45 -13.84 -2.12 7.06
CA ALA A 45 -13.77 -2.55 5.68
C ALA A 45 -14.66 -1.62 4.84
N SER A 46 -14.06 -0.82 3.95
CA SER A 46 -14.75 0.16 3.13
C SER A 46 -14.65 -0.20 1.65
N ASP A 47 -15.73 -0.04 0.91
CA ASP A 47 -15.76 -0.18 -0.55
C ASP A 47 -16.87 0.69 -1.14
N ILE A 48 -16.67 1.16 -2.37
CA ILE A 48 -17.67 1.94 -3.12
C ILE A 48 -18.80 1.06 -3.65
N SER A 49 -18.58 -0.25 -3.74
CA SER A 49 -19.52 -1.23 -4.26
C SER A 49 -20.32 -1.89 -3.14
N GLY A 50 -21.64 -1.69 -3.14
CA GLY A 50 -22.53 -2.40 -2.20
C GLY A 50 -22.45 -3.93 -2.35
N HIS A 51 -22.12 -4.43 -3.55
CA HIS A 51 -21.91 -5.87 -3.79
C HIS A 51 -20.65 -6.37 -3.08
N CYS A 52 -19.56 -5.60 -3.13
CA CYS A 52 -18.33 -5.92 -2.41
C CYS A 52 -18.57 -5.91 -0.90
N ILE A 53 -19.26 -4.90 -0.36
CA ILE A 53 -19.63 -4.84 1.06
C ILE A 53 -20.48 -6.05 1.49
N ALA A 54 -21.48 -6.44 0.70
CA ALA A 54 -22.30 -7.61 1.01
C ALA A 54 -21.45 -8.90 1.04
N ARG A 55 -20.53 -9.06 0.10
CA ARG A 55 -19.58 -10.17 0.02
C ARG A 55 -18.61 -10.17 1.20
N ALA A 56 -18.03 -9.02 1.53
CA ALA A 56 -17.14 -8.83 2.68
C ALA A 56 -17.83 -9.26 3.98
N ARG A 57 -19.06 -8.81 4.21
CA ARG A 57 -19.88 -9.15 5.36
C ARG A 57 -20.17 -10.67 5.43
N ALA A 58 -20.51 -11.29 4.31
CA ALA A 58 -20.74 -12.74 4.23
C ALA A 58 -19.46 -13.54 4.55
N ASN A 59 -18.30 -13.07 4.11
CA ASN A 59 -17.00 -13.68 4.43
C ASN A 59 -16.67 -13.54 5.94
N ALA A 60 -16.90 -12.37 6.52
CA ALA A 60 -16.67 -12.13 7.95
C ALA A 60 -17.59 -12.98 8.83
N ARG A 61 -18.87 -13.13 8.44
CA ARG A 61 -19.82 -14.03 9.12
C ARG A 61 -19.34 -15.48 9.09
N ARG A 62 -18.92 -15.98 7.93
CA ARG A 62 -18.35 -17.35 7.82
C ARG A 62 -17.07 -17.52 8.64
N ALA A 63 -16.34 -16.45 8.87
CA ALA A 63 -15.13 -16.45 9.68
C ALA A 63 -15.40 -16.23 11.18
N GLY A 64 -16.65 -15.96 11.59
CA GLY A 64 -17.06 -15.72 12.97
C GLY A 64 -16.58 -14.39 13.55
N VAL A 65 -16.38 -13.35 12.70
CA VAL A 65 -15.86 -12.03 13.12
C VAL A 65 -16.68 -10.86 12.59
N GLU A 66 -17.89 -11.08 12.10
CA GLU A 66 -18.74 -10.04 11.50
C GLU A 66 -18.96 -8.86 12.45
N ASP A 67 -19.22 -9.14 13.72
CA ASP A 67 -19.51 -8.14 14.74
C ASP A 67 -18.28 -7.32 15.18
N ARG A 68 -17.09 -7.76 14.77
CA ARG A 68 -15.81 -7.10 15.08
C ARG A 68 -15.29 -6.23 13.95
N ILE A 69 -15.97 -6.19 12.80
CA ILE A 69 -15.59 -5.42 11.61
C ILE A 69 -16.71 -4.45 11.26
N SER A 70 -16.38 -3.17 11.15
CA SER A 70 -17.31 -2.15 10.66
C SER A 70 -17.28 -2.09 9.15
N PHE A 71 -18.42 -2.31 8.48
CA PHE A 71 -18.52 -2.26 7.02
C PHE A 71 -19.10 -0.92 6.59
N ARG A 72 -18.42 -0.23 5.63
CA ARG A 72 -18.79 1.07 5.11
C ARG A 72 -18.98 1.03 3.59
N LEU A 73 -20.14 1.45 3.12
CA LEU A 73 -20.33 1.77 1.70
C LEU A 73 -19.90 3.23 1.52
N ALA A 74 -18.72 3.45 0.96
CA ALA A 74 -18.15 4.79 0.82
C ALA A 74 -17.15 4.86 -0.33
N ASP A 75 -17.00 6.04 -0.92
CA ASP A 75 -15.98 6.36 -1.89
C ASP A 75 -14.70 6.78 -1.16
N GLY A 76 -13.66 5.95 -1.29
CA GLY A 76 -12.39 6.16 -0.62
C GLY A 76 -12.54 6.26 0.91
N LEU A 77 -12.02 7.33 1.48
CA LEU A 77 -12.02 7.63 2.92
C LEU A 77 -13.22 8.46 3.38
N ASN A 78 -14.13 8.89 2.48
CA ASN A 78 -15.22 9.83 2.78
C ASN A 78 -16.23 9.31 3.82
N GLY A 79 -16.30 8.01 4.04
CA GLY A 79 -17.17 7.40 5.05
C GLY A 79 -16.47 7.10 6.39
N ILE A 80 -15.25 7.61 6.61
CA ILE A 80 -14.43 7.32 7.78
C ILE A 80 -14.00 8.61 8.44
N ARG A 81 -14.18 8.70 9.77
CA ARG A 81 -13.70 9.85 10.54
C ARG A 81 -12.25 9.63 10.98
N PRO A 82 -11.48 10.73 11.14
CA PRO A 82 -10.07 10.65 11.55
C PRO A 82 -9.82 9.92 12.88
N ASP A 83 -10.79 9.95 13.80
CA ASP A 83 -10.70 9.33 15.12
C ASP A 83 -11.01 7.82 15.12
N GLU A 84 -11.53 7.27 14.00
CA GLU A 84 -11.90 5.86 13.90
C GLU A 84 -10.72 4.93 13.52
N CYS A 85 -9.59 5.47 13.04
CA CYS A 85 -8.43 4.68 12.67
C CYS A 85 -7.10 5.41 12.92
N ASP A 86 -6.04 4.63 13.14
CA ASP A 86 -4.65 5.08 13.17
C ASP A 86 -3.83 4.57 11.98
N THR A 87 -4.33 3.52 11.33
CA THR A 87 -3.68 2.86 10.19
C THR A 87 -4.66 2.71 9.02
N VAL A 88 -4.29 3.25 7.87
CA VAL A 88 -5.05 3.20 6.62
C VAL A 88 -4.34 2.29 5.63
N VAL A 89 -5.07 1.33 5.07
CA VAL A 89 -4.60 0.48 3.97
C VAL A 89 -5.31 0.85 2.69
N ILE A 90 -4.55 1.05 1.61
CA ILE A 90 -5.07 1.17 0.24
C ILE A 90 -4.27 0.19 -0.63
N ALA A 91 -4.92 -0.88 -1.08
CA ALA A 91 -4.26 -1.97 -1.79
C ALA A 91 -5.01 -2.39 -3.06
N GLY A 92 -4.25 -2.80 -4.09
CA GLY A 92 -4.82 -3.32 -5.33
C GLY A 92 -5.34 -2.26 -6.30
N MET A 93 -5.22 -0.98 -5.98
CA MET A 93 -5.60 0.15 -6.84
C MET A 93 -4.38 0.70 -7.60
N GLY A 94 -4.62 1.48 -8.68
CA GLY A 94 -3.56 2.25 -9.33
C GLY A 94 -2.99 3.33 -8.39
N GLY A 95 -1.70 3.66 -8.56
CA GLY A 95 -1.07 4.69 -7.73
C GLY A 95 -1.73 6.06 -7.83
N GLU A 96 -2.28 6.39 -9.00
CA GLU A 96 -3.04 7.63 -9.23
C GLU A 96 -4.37 7.63 -8.45
N SER A 97 -5.11 6.51 -8.47
CA SER A 97 -6.34 6.36 -7.71
C SER A 97 -6.10 6.41 -6.19
N ALA A 98 -5.04 5.74 -5.71
CA ALA A 98 -4.66 5.80 -4.30
C ALA A 98 -4.29 7.23 -3.88
N ALA A 99 -3.55 7.96 -4.71
CA ALA A 99 -3.21 9.36 -4.46
C ALA A 99 -4.45 10.27 -4.44
N ALA A 100 -5.42 10.06 -5.34
CA ALA A 100 -6.67 10.81 -5.36
C ALA A 100 -7.46 10.61 -4.05
N ILE A 101 -7.62 9.37 -3.59
CA ILE A 101 -8.28 9.06 -2.31
C ILE A 101 -7.60 9.78 -1.14
N LEU A 102 -6.26 9.82 -1.11
CA LEU A 102 -5.51 10.52 -0.06
C LEU A 102 -5.63 12.05 -0.18
N ALA A 103 -5.70 12.58 -1.40
CA ALA A 103 -5.88 14.02 -1.66
C ALA A 103 -7.24 14.53 -1.18
N ASP A 104 -8.30 13.73 -1.35
CA ASP A 104 -9.66 14.07 -0.93
C ASP A 104 -9.80 14.08 0.61
N CYS A 105 -8.89 13.37 1.32
CA CYS A 105 -8.91 13.27 2.78
C CYS A 105 -7.53 13.59 3.38
N PRO A 106 -7.11 14.88 3.44
CA PRO A 106 -5.76 15.27 3.89
C PRO A 106 -5.38 14.78 5.29
N TRP A 107 -6.36 14.54 6.17
CA TRP A 107 -6.12 13.99 7.50
C TRP A 107 -5.45 12.60 7.46
N ALA A 108 -5.61 11.85 6.36
CA ALA A 108 -5.01 10.53 6.22
C ALA A 108 -3.47 10.57 6.22
N ALA A 109 -2.86 11.68 5.81
CA ALA A 109 -1.42 11.86 5.85
C ALA A 109 -0.85 11.87 7.27
N GLU A 110 -1.67 12.15 8.29
CA GLU A 110 -1.28 12.09 9.71
C GLU A 110 -1.35 10.67 10.29
N LYS A 111 -1.84 9.71 9.50
CA LYS A 111 -1.96 8.30 9.88
C LYS A 111 -0.79 7.48 9.35
N ARG A 112 -0.65 6.25 9.84
CA ARG A 112 0.18 5.25 9.17
C ARG A 112 -0.53 4.79 7.92
N LEU A 113 0.12 4.94 6.78
CA LEU A 113 -0.37 4.50 5.48
C LEU A 113 0.33 3.20 5.10
N ILE A 114 -0.41 2.16 4.77
CA ILE A 114 0.11 0.93 4.17
C ILE A 114 -0.45 0.85 2.75
N LEU A 115 0.43 0.95 1.77
CA LEU A 115 0.04 1.17 0.38
C LEU A 115 0.59 0.06 -0.52
N GLN A 116 -0.27 -0.49 -1.36
CA GLN A 116 0.13 -1.46 -2.38
C GLN A 116 -0.49 -1.05 -3.72
N PRO A 117 0.17 -0.20 -4.51
CA PRO A 117 -0.31 0.15 -5.83
C PRO A 117 -0.18 -1.04 -6.80
N ALA A 118 -1.25 -1.32 -7.55
CA ALA A 118 -1.22 -2.34 -8.60
C ALA A 118 -0.39 -1.88 -9.81
N THR A 119 -0.37 -0.58 -10.06
CA THR A 119 0.37 0.11 -11.11
C THR A 119 0.83 1.48 -10.61
N ARG A 120 1.77 2.13 -11.30
CA ARG A 120 2.20 3.51 -11.04
C ARG A 120 2.67 3.75 -9.61
N ALA A 121 3.48 2.83 -9.08
CA ALA A 121 4.09 2.98 -7.76
C ALA A 121 5.02 4.23 -7.68
N ASP A 122 5.66 4.58 -8.81
CA ASP A 122 6.44 5.81 -9.00
C ASP A 122 5.60 7.07 -8.72
N PHE A 123 4.42 7.14 -9.32
CA PHE A 123 3.51 8.26 -9.13
C PHE A 123 3.10 8.41 -7.66
N LEU A 124 2.74 7.31 -7.00
CA LEU A 124 2.29 7.34 -5.61
C LEU A 124 3.42 7.73 -4.64
N ARG A 125 4.67 7.24 -4.83
CA ARG A 125 5.83 7.67 -4.03
C ARG A 125 6.07 9.16 -4.20
N ARG A 126 6.10 9.66 -5.44
CA ARG A 126 6.25 11.09 -5.75
C ARG A 126 5.17 11.94 -5.09
N TRP A 127 3.90 11.47 -5.16
CA TRP A 127 2.79 12.15 -4.52
C TRP A 127 3.00 12.25 -3.00
N LEU A 128 3.36 11.14 -2.33
CA LEU A 128 3.64 11.10 -0.89
C LEU A 128 4.74 12.09 -0.50
N TYR A 129 5.84 12.09 -1.23
CA TYR A 129 6.97 12.97 -0.95
C TYR A 129 6.59 14.46 -1.11
N ARG A 130 5.83 14.81 -2.15
CA ARG A 130 5.34 16.17 -2.36
C ARG A 130 4.34 16.64 -1.29
N HIS A 131 3.71 15.70 -0.57
CA HIS A 131 2.76 15.99 0.49
C HIS A 131 3.35 15.80 1.90
N GLY A 132 4.69 15.83 2.04
CA GLY A 132 5.37 15.79 3.32
C GLY A 132 5.26 14.45 4.05
N CYS A 133 5.16 13.35 3.30
CA CYS A 133 5.24 12.00 3.82
C CYS A 133 6.61 11.38 3.49
N ARG A 134 7.04 10.45 4.32
CA ARG A 134 8.21 9.59 4.04
C ARG A 134 7.80 8.13 4.06
N ILE A 135 8.46 7.31 3.27
CA ILE A 135 8.32 5.86 3.31
C ILE A 135 9.23 5.33 4.42
N THR A 136 8.63 4.63 5.38
CA THR A 136 9.31 4.10 6.58
C THR A 136 9.67 2.63 6.45
N ASP A 137 8.94 1.90 5.63
CA ASP A 137 9.25 0.52 5.24
C ASP A 137 8.77 0.27 3.80
N GLU A 138 9.50 -0.56 3.07
CA GLU A 138 9.13 -0.95 1.73
C GLU A 138 9.69 -2.34 1.42
N THR A 139 8.91 -3.15 0.70
CA THR A 139 9.32 -4.45 0.20
C THR A 139 8.71 -4.72 -1.16
N VAL A 140 9.22 -5.73 -1.83
CA VAL A 140 8.67 -6.26 -3.08
C VAL A 140 8.22 -7.69 -2.85
N VAL A 141 7.08 -8.04 -3.42
CA VAL A 141 6.57 -9.41 -3.38
C VAL A 141 6.15 -9.88 -4.75
N ARG A 142 6.37 -11.16 -5.02
CA ARG A 142 5.85 -11.82 -6.22
C ARG A 142 4.48 -12.42 -5.91
N ASP A 143 3.49 -12.02 -6.70
CA ASP A 143 2.13 -12.55 -6.61
C ASP A 143 1.59 -12.78 -8.02
N ALA A 144 1.09 -13.99 -8.32
CA ALA A 144 0.62 -14.39 -9.65
C ALA A 144 1.63 -14.05 -10.78
N GLY A 145 2.92 -14.26 -10.55
CA GLY A 145 4.00 -14.03 -11.53
C GLY A 145 4.41 -12.55 -11.70
N ARG A 146 3.78 -11.60 -11.01
CA ARG A 146 4.09 -10.16 -11.07
C ARG A 146 4.77 -9.68 -9.80
N LEU A 147 5.64 -8.68 -9.94
CA LEU A 147 6.28 -7.99 -8.81
C LEU A 147 5.46 -6.77 -8.40
N TYR A 148 5.20 -6.67 -7.11
CA TYR A 148 4.46 -5.56 -6.52
C TYR A 148 5.24 -4.95 -5.37
N ALA A 149 5.38 -3.63 -5.38
CA ALA A 149 5.87 -2.89 -4.23
C ALA A 149 4.76 -2.76 -3.19
N VAL A 150 5.12 -2.94 -1.92
CA VAL A 150 4.28 -2.68 -0.75
C VAL A 150 5.08 -1.77 0.16
N PHE A 151 4.51 -0.65 0.59
CA PHE A 151 5.23 0.28 1.45
C PHE A 151 4.36 0.88 2.54
N ALA A 152 5.01 1.13 3.68
CA ALA A 152 4.47 1.89 4.79
C ALA A 152 4.98 3.33 4.70
N ALA A 153 4.10 4.30 4.90
CA ALA A 153 4.44 5.71 4.91
C ALA A 153 3.78 6.43 6.09
N CYS A 154 4.35 7.54 6.50
CA CYS A 154 3.79 8.44 7.50
C CYS A 154 4.30 9.86 7.26
N ARG A 155 3.74 10.84 7.97
CA ARG A 155 4.24 12.20 8.00
C ARG A 155 5.72 12.23 8.33
N GLY A 156 6.50 13.03 7.61
CA GLY A 156 7.93 13.17 7.84
C GLY A 156 8.66 13.75 6.64
N GLU A 157 9.93 14.12 6.86
CA GLU A 157 10.77 14.70 5.81
C GLU A 157 11.02 13.70 4.67
N PRO A 158 10.66 14.07 3.43
CA PRO A 158 10.89 13.19 2.28
C PRO A 158 12.37 13.18 1.89
N PRO A 159 12.86 12.08 1.28
CA PRO A 159 14.21 12.04 0.75
C PRO A 159 14.35 12.95 -0.47
N ALA A 160 15.55 13.51 -0.67
CA ALA A 160 15.90 14.30 -1.85
C ALA A 160 16.56 13.41 -2.91
N GLY A 161 16.03 13.44 -4.13
CA GLY A 161 16.61 12.73 -5.28
C GLY A 161 15.56 12.00 -6.12
N GLU A 162 15.66 12.11 -7.44
CA GLU A 162 14.68 11.55 -8.38
C GLU A 162 14.60 10.02 -8.30
N VAL A 163 15.69 9.32 -8.01
CA VAL A 163 15.70 7.86 -7.87
C VAL A 163 14.70 7.37 -6.83
N TYR A 164 14.42 8.16 -5.80
CA TYR A 164 13.51 7.77 -4.73
C TYR A 164 12.03 7.76 -5.14
N GLU A 165 11.69 8.40 -6.25
CA GLU A 165 10.36 8.27 -6.85
C GLU A 165 10.12 6.83 -7.36
N TYR A 166 11.19 6.11 -7.74
CA TYR A 166 11.14 4.75 -8.30
C TYR A 166 11.43 3.67 -7.29
N ALA A 167 12.29 3.96 -6.31
CA ALA A 167 12.64 3.06 -5.21
C ALA A 167 13.03 3.90 -3.99
N SER A 168 12.35 3.74 -2.85
CA SER A 168 12.68 4.48 -1.64
C SER A 168 14.08 4.12 -1.12
N PRO A 169 14.70 4.97 -0.27
CA PRO A 169 15.96 4.61 0.40
C PRO A 169 15.89 3.27 1.13
N VAL A 170 14.73 2.98 1.75
CA VAL A 170 14.50 1.73 2.47
C VAL A 170 14.49 0.53 1.53
N LEU A 171 13.89 0.67 0.33
CA LEU A 171 13.89 -0.40 -0.67
C LEU A 171 15.30 -0.62 -1.24
N LEU A 172 16.02 0.46 -1.56
CA LEU A 172 17.40 0.37 -2.07
C LEU A 172 18.33 -0.35 -1.08
N ALA A 173 18.16 -0.12 0.23
CA ALA A 173 18.90 -0.83 1.26
C ALA A 173 18.61 -2.34 1.33
N LYS A 174 17.51 -2.80 0.72
CA LYS A 174 17.11 -4.21 0.64
C LYS A 174 17.45 -4.85 -0.72
N ALA A 175 18.31 -4.26 -1.53
CA ALA A 175 18.63 -4.73 -2.88
C ALA A 175 19.29 -6.13 -2.93
N GLY A 176 19.77 -6.64 -1.79
CA GLY A 176 20.18 -8.04 -1.64
C GLY A 176 19.05 -9.07 -1.71
N ASP A 177 17.79 -8.66 -1.50
CA ASP A 177 16.62 -9.52 -1.68
C ASP A 177 16.37 -9.77 -3.18
N PRO A 178 16.22 -11.04 -3.62
CA PRO A 178 16.03 -11.37 -5.04
C PRO A 178 14.83 -10.69 -5.71
N GLU A 179 13.71 -10.50 -4.99
CA GLU A 179 12.53 -9.86 -5.55
C GLU A 179 12.70 -8.34 -5.65
N VAL A 180 13.38 -7.73 -4.67
CA VAL A 180 13.75 -6.31 -4.73
C VAL A 180 14.71 -6.07 -5.89
N ARG A 181 15.75 -6.88 -6.03
CA ARG A 181 16.69 -6.80 -7.14
C ARG A 181 15.99 -6.90 -8.50
N ALA A 182 15.11 -7.90 -8.66
CA ALA A 182 14.36 -8.10 -9.89
C ALA A 182 13.43 -6.88 -10.19
N TYR A 183 12.85 -6.29 -9.16
CA TYR A 183 12.02 -5.09 -9.30
C TYR A 183 12.84 -3.88 -9.75
N LEU A 184 14.02 -3.65 -9.16
CA LEU A 184 14.91 -2.53 -9.51
C LEU A 184 15.38 -2.64 -10.96
N LEU A 185 15.84 -3.83 -11.39
CA LEU A 185 16.28 -4.08 -12.77
C LEU A 185 15.12 -3.88 -13.77
N ARG A 186 13.95 -4.43 -13.48
CA ARG A 186 12.76 -4.24 -14.30
C ARG A 186 12.37 -2.76 -14.41
N THR A 187 12.45 -2.02 -13.32
CA THR A 187 12.15 -0.58 -13.31
C THR A 187 13.14 0.19 -14.17
N ALA A 188 14.44 -0.10 -14.07
CA ALA A 188 15.46 0.49 -14.91
C ALA A 188 15.25 0.19 -16.41
N ASP A 189 14.84 -1.04 -16.75
CA ASP A 189 14.56 -1.42 -18.13
C ASP A 189 13.28 -0.77 -18.69
N LEU A 190 12.27 -0.53 -17.87
CA LEU A 190 11.09 0.23 -18.28
C LEU A 190 11.44 1.69 -18.55
N LEU A 191 12.20 2.34 -17.69
CA LEU A 191 12.66 3.72 -17.88
C LEU A 191 13.55 3.87 -19.11
N ALA A 192 14.40 2.89 -19.41
CA ALA A 192 15.24 2.91 -20.59
C ALA A 192 14.47 2.85 -21.92
N ARG A 193 13.19 2.44 -21.89
CA ARG A 193 12.29 2.37 -23.06
C ARG A 193 11.38 3.60 -23.16
N GLU A 194 11.34 4.43 -22.14
CA GLU A 194 10.52 5.64 -22.14
C GLU A 194 11.12 6.68 -23.07
N VAL A 195 10.32 7.17 -24.02
CA VAL A 195 10.74 8.16 -25.01
C VAL A 195 10.40 9.57 -24.51
N GLY A 196 11.33 10.52 -24.65
CA GLY A 196 11.07 11.94 -24.39
C GLY A 196 11.49 12.45 -23.00
N ARG A 197 12.01 11.60 -22.13
CA ARG A 197 12.61 12.00 -20.86
C ARG A 197 13.95 11.29 -20.64
N ASP A 198 14.95 12.02 -20.21
CA ASP A 198 16.24 11.43 -19.83
C ASP A 198 16.18 10.93 -18.39
N HIS A 199 16.34 9.62 -18.22
CA HIS A 199 16.41 8.93 -16.93
C HIS A 199 17.79 8.32 -16.67
N GLY A 200 18.83 8.75 -17.37
CA GLY A 200 20.15 8.12 -17.34
C GLY A 200 20.71 7.94 -15.93
N ASP A 201 20.66 8.98 -15.10
CA ASP A 201 21.16 8.92 -13.73
C ASP A 201 20.33 7.98 -12.83
N VAL A 202 19.01 7.99 -12.98
CA VAL A 202 18.10 7.10 -12.25
C VAL A 202 18.34 5.64 -12.63
N ILE A 203 18.42 5.35 -13.94
CA ILE A 203 18.71 3.99 -14.46
C ILE A 203 20.05 3.49 -13.91
N ALA A 204 21.09 4.32 -13.97
CA ALA A 204 22.40 4.00 -13.45
C ALA A 204 22.37 3.72 -11.94
N ALA A 205 21.63 4.52 -11.17
CA ALA A 205 21.46 4.34 -9.72
C ALA A 205 20.75 3.03 -9.37
N LEU A 206 19.64 2.73 -10.06
CA LEU A 206 18.86 1.50 -9.85
C LEU A 206 19.68 0.24 -10.19
N ARG A 207 20.44 0.27 -11.31
CA ARG A 207 21.31 -0.83 -11.72
C ARG A 207 22.47 -1.04 -10.76
N ARG A 208 23.12 0.03 -10.29
CA ARG A 208 24.18 -0.06 -9.26
C ARG A 208 23.67 -0.65 -7.96
N ALA A 209 22.47 -0.26 -7.51
CA ALA A 209 21.89 -0.83 -6.30
C ALA A 209 21.56 -2.32 -6.44
N ALA A 210 21.16 -2.75 -7.65
CA ALA A 210 20.86 -4.15 -7.93
C ALA A 210 22.13 -5.03 -8.11
N GLY A 211 23.32 -4.50 -8.26
CA GLY A 211 24.60 -5.22 -8.36
C GLY A 211 24.92 -5.66 -9.76
#